data_4114cc58da1eba193208884c0676b209
#
_entry.id   4114cc58da1eba193208884c0676b209
#
_cell.length_a   1.000
_cell.length_b   1.000
_cell.length_c   1.000
_cell.angle_alpha   90.00
_cell.angle_beta   90.00
_cell.angle_gamma   90.00
#
_symmetry.space_group_name_H-M   'P 1'
#
loop_
_entity.id
_entity.type
_entity.pdbx_description
1 polymer ?
#
loop_
_entity_poly.entity_id
_entity_poly.type
_entity_poly.pdbx_seq_one_letter_code
_entity_poly.pdbx_strand_id
1 'polypeptide(L)'
;MASVHPTAIVEPGAQLGANVTIGAYAFVGADVTLGAGCVLHHHATVEGYTQLGPDCEVFPYAVIGGRTQDLKARPGKPGLKVGARNVFREYVSVHLGTQEGEWTILGDDNTLLAYSHIAHDCVIGSHLVISSHSAVAGHVHVGDHVNIGWNAGIHQFCRIGDHAMVAACSKCVQDVPPFVIADGNPCETKMINVVGLTRAGFTPDEVATAKTLHRLFYREGLNASQALEKARTLPEASGRIVQAFAGFAAATKRGLA
;
A
#
# COMPACT_ATOMS: atom_id res chain seq x y z
N MET A 1 -5.70 -30.59 3.12
CA MET A 1 -4.26 -30.86 2.96
C MET A 1 -3.74 -29.90 1.90
N ALA A 2 -2.49 -29.47 1.97
CA ALA A 2 -1.87 -28.68 0.91
C ALA A 2 -1.67 -29.53 -0.35
N SER A 3 -1.85 -28.93 -1.54
CA SER A 3 -1.58 -29.51 -2.84
C SER A 3 -0.29 -28.91 -3.40
N VAL A 4 0.76 -29.69 -3.55
CA VAL A 4 2.09 -29.22 -3.98
C VAL A 4 2.44 -29.93 -5.30
N HIS A 5 2.73 -29.16 -6.34
CA HIS A 5 3.18 -29.73 -7.60
C HIS A 5 4.54 -30.42 -7.46
N PRO A 6 4.79 -31.58 -8.10
CA PRO A 6 6.05 -32.32 -7.92
C PRO A 6 7.33 -31.57 -8.29
N THR A 7 7.24 -30.54 -9.14
CA THR A 7 8.38 -29.69 -9.50
C THR A 7 8.53 -28.43 -8.67
N ALA A 8 7.62 -28.18 -7.71
CA ALA A 8 7.76 -27.08 -6.79
C ALA A 8 8.86 -27.37 -5.75
N ILE A 9 9.51 -26.33 -5.28
CA ILE A 9 10.49 -26.41 -4.20
C ILE A 9 9.89 -25.76 -2.96
N VAL A 10 9.67 -26.58 -1.93
CA VAL A 10 9.26 -26.12 -0.60
C VAL A 10 10.36 -26.50 0.37
N GLU A 11 11.05 -25.49 0.90
CA GLU A 11 12.17 -25.75 1.81
C GLU A 11 11.73 -26.31 3.16
N PRO A 12 12.53 -27.17 3.80
CA PRO A 12 12.26 -27.66 5.15
C PRO A 12 12.17 -26.47 6.14
N GLY A 13 11.07 -26.38 6.88
CA GLY A 13 10.77 -25.26 7.80
C GLY A 13 9.57 -24.42 7.36
N ALA A 14 9.25 -24.37 6.08
CA ALA A 14 8.07 -23.69 5.57
C ALA A 14 6.79 -24.23 6.22
N GLN A 15 5.89 -23.32 6.62
CA GLN A 15 4.62 -23.67 7.24
C GLN A 15 3.46 -23.43 6.25
N LEU A 16 2.76 -24.49 5.89
CA LEU A 16 1.66 -24.44 4.94
C LEU A 16 0.32 -24.64 5.67
N GLY A 17 -0.57 -23.68 5.54
CA GLY A 17 -1.93 -23.76 6.02
C GLY A 17 -2.79 -24.80 5.29
N ALA A 18 -4.03 -24.97 5.73
CA ALA A 18 -4.96 -25.87 5.08
C ALA A 18 -5.29 -25.39 3.65
N ASN A 19 -5.43 -26.34 2.73
CA ASN A 19 -5.85 -26.07 1.33
C ASN A 19 -4.95 -25.10 0.55
N VAL A 20 -3.68 -24.99 0.93
CA VAL A 20 -2.68 -24.26 0.13
C VAL A 20 -2.41 -25.01 -1.17
N THR A 21 -2.32 -24.29 -2.27
CA THR A 21 -1.96 -24.83 -3.60
C THR A 21 -0.66 -24.22 -4.07
N ILE A 22 0.33 -25.06 -4.43
CA ILE A 22 1.64 -24.63 -4.93
C ILE A 22 1.87 -25.19 -6.32
N GLY A 23 1.94 -24.31 -7.30
CA GLY A 23 2.07 -24.61 -8.72
C GLY A 23 3.46 -25.09 -9.13
N ALA A 24 3.59 -25.48 -10.39
CA ALA A 24 4.84 -25.98 -10.97
C ALA A 24 5.96 -24.94 -10.88
N TYR A 25 7.16 -25.39 -10.46
CA TYR A 25 8.36 -24.54 -10.34
C TYR A 25 8.21 -23.34 -9.39
N ALA A 26 7.20 -23.30 -8.55
CA ALA A 26 7.11 -22.31 -7.48
C ALA A 26 8.15 -22.61 -6.40
N PHE A 27 8.60 -21.56 -5.71
CA PHE A 27 9.57 -21.65 -4.62
C PHE A 27 8.96 -21.09 -3.32
N VAL A 28 9.13 -21.84 -2.23
CA VAL A 28 8.74 -21.43 -0.87
C VAL A 28 9.90 -21.61 0.07
N GLY A 29 10.42 -20.52 0.61
CA GLY A 29 11.59 -20.52 1.51
C GLY A 29 11.29 -21.08 2.91
N ALA A 30 12.34 -21.48 3.64
CA ALA A 30 12.26 -22.17 4.93
C ALA A 30 11.56 -21.35 6.04
N ASP A 31 11.67 -20.02 6.02
CA ASP A 31 11.08 -19.14 7.03
C ASP A 31 9.69 -18.60 6.63
N VAL A 32 9.08 -19.15 5.59
CA VAL A 32 7.78 -18.71 5.08
C VAL A 32 6.62 -19.38 5.83
N THR A 33 5.61 -18.62 6.14
CA THR A 33 4.31 -19.11 6.60
C THR A 33 3.22 -18.70 5.61
N LEU A 34 2.51 -19.67 5.03
CA LEU A 34 1.36 -19.44 4.16
C LEU A 34 0.06 -19.76 4.92
N GLY A 35 -0.85 -18.80 4.99
CA GLY A 35 -2.19 -18.97 5.53
C GLY A 35 -3.02 -19.98 4.73
N ALA A 36 -4.16 -20.39 5.29
CA ALA A 36 -5.06 -21.33 4.63
C ALA A 36 -5.58 -20.76 3.30
N GLY A 37 -5.77 -21.60 2.29
CA GLY A 37 -6.34 -21.21 1.00
C GLY A 37 -5.40 -20.43 0.08
N CYS A 38 -4.15 -20.16 0.48
CA CYS A 38 -3.19 -19.49 -0.42
C CYS A 38 -2.94 -20.28 -1.70
N VAL A 39 -2.84 -19.57 -2.82
CA VAL A 39 -2.54 -20.12 -4.15
C VAL A 39 -1.26 -19.49 -4.68
N LEU A 40 -0.23 -20.29 -4.88
CA LEU A 40 0.98 -19.91 -5.61
C LEU A 40 0.92 -20.53 -7.00
N HIS A 41 0.86 -19.69 -8.03
CA HIS A 41 0.91 -20.15 -9.42
C HIS A 41 2.32 -20.62 -9.80
N HIS A 42 2.46 -21.17 -11.01
CA HIS A 42 3.76 -21.64 -11.50
C HIS A 42 4.83 -20.52 -11.46
N HIS A 43 6.06 -20.86 -11.09
CA HIS A 43 7.19 -19.92 -11.00
C HIS A 43 6.98 -18.74 -10.02
N ALA A 44 5.98 -18.78 -9.15
CA ALA A 44 5.85 -17.82 -8.06
C ALA A 44 6.92 -18.07 -6.99
N THR A 45 7.46 -17.01 -6.38
CA THR A 45 8.46 -17.11 -5.31
C THR A 45 7.94 -16.43 -4.05
N VAL A 46 7.96 -17.14 -2.92
CA VAL A 46 7.76 -16.56 -1.59
C VAL A 46 8.96 -16.95 -0.74
N GLU A 47 9.69 -15.98 -0.23
CA GLU A 47 10.97 -16.21 0.45
C GLU A 47 11.17 -15.30 1.68
N GLY A 48 12.30 -15.46 2.35
CA GLY A 48 12.64 -14.70 3.54
C GLY A 48 11.68 -14.94 4.71
N TYR A 49 11.75 -14.13 5.75
CA TYR A 49 10.84 -14.22 6.89
C TYR A 49 9.50 -13.59 6.55
N THR A 50 8.69 -14.34 5.79
CA THR A 50 7.43 -13.87 5.19
C THR A 50 6.23 -14.62 5.76
N GLN A 51 5.21 -13.85 6.16
CA GLN A 51 3.93 -14.36 6.64
C GLN A 51 2.83 -13.87 5.70
N LEU A 52 2.22 -14.77 4.93
CA LEU A 52 1.00 -14.47 4.16
C LEU A 52 -0.23 -14.93 4.94
N GLY A 53 -1.19 -14.02 5.10
CA GLY A 53 -2.52 -14.33 5.62
C GLY A 53 -3.30 -15.27 4.70
N PRO A 54 -4.52 -15.69 5.10
CA PRO A 54 -5.30 -16.63 4.32
C PRO A 54 -5.75 -16.05 2.96
N ASP A 55 -6.02 -16.96 2.03
CA ASP A 55 -6.62 -16.69 0.72
C ASP A 55 -5.84 -15.68 -0.14
N CYS A 56 -4.52 -15.59 0.05
CA CYS A 56 -3.65 -14.80 -0.83
C CYS A 56 -3.34 -15.56 -2.12
N GLU A 57 -3.24 -14.82 -3.23
CA GLU A 57 -2.94 -15.36 -4.53
C GLU A 57 -1.68 -14.72 -5.12
N VAL A 58 -0.68 -15.56 -5.48
CA VAL A 58 0.62 -15.12 -6.01
C VAL A 58 0.77 -15.64 -7.43
N PHE A 59 0.74 -14.74 -8.40
CA PHE A 59 0.79 -15.03 -9.82
C PHE A 59 2.22 -15.34 -10.31
N PRO A 60 2.35 -15.85 -11.56
CA PRO A 60 3.65 -16.27 -12.08
C PRO A 60 4.71 -15.18 -12.03
N TYR A 61 5.92 -15.56 -11.63
CA TYR A 61 7.11 -14.70 -11.55
C TYR A 61 7.01 -13.54 -10.54
N ALA A 62 5.97 -13.47 -9.71
CA ALA A 62 5.97 -12.57 -8.56
C ALA A 62 6.96 -13.05 -7.51
N VAL A 63 7.66 -12.11 -6.85
CA VAL A 63 8.63 -12.37 -5.78
C VAL A 63 8.18 -11.65 -4.51
N ILE A 64 7.71 -12.41 -3.54
CA ILE A 64 7.18 -11.91 -2.28
C ILE A 64 8.15 -12.25 -1.15
N GLY A 65 8.60 -11.24 -0.41
CA GLY A 65 9.59 -11.39 0.66
C GLY A 65 11.04 -11.35 0.18
N GLY A 66 11.27 -10.77 -1.00
CA GLY A 66 12.62 -10.53 -1.48
C GLY A 66 13.43 -9.64 -0.52
N ARG A 67 14.75 -9.86 -0.48
CA ARG A 67 15.65 -9.07 0.37
C ARG A 67 15.55 -7.58 0.02
N THR A 68 15.59 -6.74 1.07
CA THR A 68 15.67 -5.27 0.91
C THR A 68 16.76 -4.86 -0.08
N GLN A 69 16.49 -3.81 -0.87
CA GLN A 69 17.48 -3.18 -1.75
C GLN A 69 18.18 -1.98 -1.10
N ASP A 70 17.91 -1.68 0.17
CA ASP A 70 18.63 -0.63 0.89
C ASP A 70 20.09 -1.05 1.11
N LEU A 71 21.00 -0.24 0.56
CA LEU A 71 22.45 -0.45 0.69
C LEU A 71 22.97 -0.32 2.13
N LYS A 72 22.16 0.22 3.04
CA LYS A 72 22.47 0.33 4.48
C LYS A 72 22.01 -0.89 5.29
N ALA A 73 21.39 -1.87 4.64
CA ALA A 73 20.94 -3.08 5.30
C ALA A 73 22.10 -3.80 6.00
N ARG A 74 21.85 -4.27 7.21
CA ARG A 74 22.79 -5.07 8.00
C ARG A 74 22.32 -6.52 8.07
N PRO A 75 23.20 -7.46 8.41
CA PRO A 75 22.79 -8.82 8.72
C PRO A 75 21.72 -8.84 9.81
N GLY A 76 20.68 -9.65 9.61
CA GLY A 76 19.55 -9.73 10.54
C GLY A 76 18.41 -10.52 9.91
N LYS A 77 17.28 -10.62 10.61
CA LYS A 77 16.07 -11.30 10.18
C LYS A 77 14.87 -10.30 10.13
N PRO A 78 14.88 -9.35 9.17
CA PRO A 78 13.72 -8.51 8.92
C PRO A 78 12.58 -9.33 8.34
N GLY A 79 11.34 -8.82 8.43
CA GLY A 79 10.17 -9.56 8.01
C GLY A 79 9.28 -8.87 6.99
N LEU A 80 8.36 -9.65 6.43
CA LEU A 80 7.21 -9.21 5.66
C LEU A 80 5.94 -9.84 6.26
N LYS A 81 4.98 -9.02 6.59
CA LYS A 81 3.66 -9.47 7.07
C LYS A 81 2.58 -8.98 6.12
N VAL A 82 1.82 -9.91 5.60
CA VAL A 82 0.72 -9.66 4.65
C VAL A 82 -0.57 -10.19 5.26
N GLY A 83 -1.62 -9.40 5.21
CA GLY A 83 -2.97 -9.79 5.62
C GLY A 83 -3.62 -10.80 4.67
N ALA A 84 -4.94 -10.92 4.75
CA ALA A 84 -5.73 -11.88 3.98
C ALA A 84 -6.10 -11.37 2.58
N ARG A 85 -6.40 -12.28 1.65
CA ARG A 85 -7.03 -12.03 0.34
C ARG A 85 -6.26 -11.03 -0.54
N ASN A 86 -4.94 -10.96 -0.39
CA ASN A 86 -4.10 -10.12 -1.24
C ASN A 86 -3.80 -10.84 -2.56
N VAL A 87 -3.82 -10.09 -3.66
CA VAL A 87 -3.54 -10.59 -5.01
C VAL A 87 -2.27 -9.91 -5.53
N PHE A 88 -1.26 -10.74 -5.82
CA PHE A 88 0.01 -10.30 -6.39
C PHE A 88 0.12 -10.80 -7.83
N ARG A 89 -0.10 -9.92 -8.81
CA ARG A 89 -0.07 -10.25 -10.23
C ARG A 89 1.35 -10.50 -10.70
N GLU A 90 1.47 -10.82 -11.97
CA GLU A 90 2.73 -11.26 -12.58
C GLU A 90 3.85 -10.23 -12.38
N TYR A 91 5.04 -10.73 -12.02
CA TYR A 91 6.25 -9.91 -11.84
C TYR A 91 6.16 -8.84 -10.74
N VAL A 92 5.19 -8.92 -9.86
CA VAL A 92 5.14 -8.07 -8.66
C VAL A 92 6.32 -8.40 -7.76
N SER A 93 6.91 -7.37 -7.12
CA SER A 93 7.91 -7.57 -6.08
C SER A 93 7.54 -6.84 -4.79
N VAL A 94 7.65 -7.54 -3.66
CA VAL A 94 7.47 -6.98 -2.31
C VAL A 94 8.66 -7.36 -1.47
N HIS A 95 9.35 -6.37 -0.90
CA HIS A 95 10.56 -6.60 -0.12
C HIS A 95 10.28 -6.69 1.39
N LEU A 96 11.14 -7.42 2.08
CA LEU A 96 11.23 -7.45 3.54
C LEU A 96 11.55 -6.05 4.11
N GLY A 97 11.39 -5.88 5.42
CA GLY A 97 12.02 -4.77 6.16
C GLY A 97 13.54 -4.77 5.98
N THR A 98 14.22 -3.77 6.55
CA THR A 98 15.66 -3.56 6.32
C THR A 98 16.54 -4.08 7.45
N GLN A 99 16.15 -3.88 8.70
CA GLN A 99 16.95 -4.24 9.87
C GLN A 99 16.29 -5.37 10.67
N GLU A 100 17.06 -5.99 11.57
CA GLU A 100 16.54 -6.97 12.53
C GLU A 100 15.31 -6.45 13.25
N GLY A 101 14.20 -7.20 13.21
CA GLY A 101 12.94 -6.86 13.85
C GLY A 101 12.07 -5.83 13.11
N GLU A 102 12.54 -5.24 12.01
CA GLU A 102 11.73 -4.36 11.15
C GLU A 102 10.87 -5.16 10.17
N TRP A 103 9.73 -4.58 9.79
CA TRP A 103 8.74 -5.25 8.97
C TRP A 103 8.22 -4.35 7.86
N THR A 104 8.10 -4.91 6.67
CA THR A 104 7.15 -4.41 5.67
C THR A 104 5.79 -5.02 5.98
N ILE A 105 4.74 -4.21 5.98
CA ILE A 105 3.39 -4.63 6.40
C ILE A 105 2.39 -4.28 5.31
N LEU A 106 1.57 -5.24 4.91
CA LEU A 106 0.41 -5.07 4.04
C LEU A 106 -0.85 -5.55 4.77
N GLY A 107 -1.90 -4.75 4.72
CA GLY A 107 -3.24 -5.12 5.20
C GLY A 107 -3.93 -6.16 4.32
N ASP A 108 -5.24 -6.18 4.37
CA ASP A 108 -6.09 -7.13 3.66
C ASP A 108 -6.57 -6.59 2.29
N ASP A 109 -7.00 -7.51 1.41
CA ASP A 109 -7.74 -7.19 0.19
C ASP A 109 -6.99 -6.27 -0.80
N ASN A 110 -5.66 -6.27 -0.79
CA ASN A 110 -4.88 -5.47 -1.72
C ASN A 110 -4.70 -6.18 -3.06
N THR A 111 -4.75 -5.42 -4.15
CA THR A 111 -4.48 -5.91 -5.51
C THR A 111 -3.28 -5.18 -6.11
N LEU A 112 -2.21 -5.91 -6.29
CA LEU A 112 -0.98 -5.41 -6.91
C LEU A 112 -0.93 -5.92 -8.36
N LEU A 113 -1.08 -5.00 -9.33
CA LEU A 113 -1.07 -5.36 -10.75
C LEU A 113 0.36 -5.55 -11.26
N ALA A 114 0.46 -6.18 -12.44
CA ALA A 114 1.72 -6.67 -12.99
C ALA A 114 2.86 -5.63 -12.98
N TYR A 115 4.07 -6.08 -12.63
CA TYR A 115 5.28 -5.26 -12.54
C TYR A 115 5.25 -4.14 -11.49
N SER A 116 4.27 -4.12 -10.59
CA SER A 116 4.29 -3.15 -9.50
C SER A 116 5.27 -3.58 -8.40
N HIS A 117 5.72 -2.59 -7.61
CA HIS A 117 6.74 -2.79 -6.58
C HIS A 117 6.37 -2.13 -5.27
N ILE A 118 6.55 -2.85 -4.16
CA ILE A 118 6.56 -2.30 -2.80
C ILE A 118 7.94 -2.57 -2.19
N ALA A 119 8.65 -1.48 -1.88
CA ALA A 119 9.95 -1.54 -1.24
C ALA A 119 9.85 -1.86 0.27
N HIS A 120 11.00 -1.92 0.90
CA HIS A 120 11.21 -2.24 2.31
C HIS A 120 10.56 -1.25 3.28
N ASP A 121 10.19 -1.71 4.47
CA ASP A 121 9.72 -0.90 5.61
C ASP A 121 8.46 -0.09 5.33
N CYS A 122 7.72 -0.45 4.29
CA CYS A 122 6.43 0.16 3.98
C CYS A 122 5.33 -0.34 4.92
N VAL A 123 4.38 0.53 5.23
CA VAL A 123 3.13 0.18 5.92
C VAL A 123 1.98 0.52 4.99
N ILE A 124 1.34 -0.52 4.49
CA ILE A 124 0.27 -0.46 3.51
C ILE A 124 -1.02 -0.91 4.19
N GLY A 125 -2.06 -0.10 4.10
CA GLY A 125 -3.39 -0.43 4.59
C GLY A 125 -4.09 -1.52 3.77
N SER A 126 -5.41 -1.52 3.82
CA SER A 126 -6.25 -2.50 3.14
C SER A 126 -6.94 -1.90 1.90
N HIS A 127 -7.37 -2.77 0.97
CA HIS A 127 -8.07 -2.38 -0.24
C HIS A 127 -7.27 -1.45 -1.18
N LEU A 128 -5.93 -1.50 -1.13
CA LEU A 128 -5.09 -0.82 -2.09
C LEU A 128 -5.23 -1.47 -3.48
N VAL A 129 -5.37 -0.64 -4.50
CA VAL A 129 -5.12 -1.05 -5.89
C VAL A 129 -3.90 -0.29 -6.40
N ILE A 130 -2.83 -1.02 -6.72
CA ILE A 130 -1.66 -0.46 -7.37
C ILE A 130 -1.57 -0.96 -8.80
N SER A 131 -1.63 -0.03 -9.75
CA SER A 131 -1.61 -0.34 -11.17
C SER A 131 -0.23 -0.75 -11.65
N SER A 132 -0.19 -1.39 -12.82
CA SER A 132 1.05 -1.92 -13.40
C SER A 132 2.16 -0.88 -13.51
N HIS A 133 3.41 -1.33 -13.31
CA HIS A 133 4.63 -0.51 -13.37
C HIS A 133 4.73 0.60 -12.33
N SER A 134 3.83 0.67 -11.35
CA SER A 134 3.93 1.65 -10.27
C SER A 134 4.84 1.14 -9.16
N ALA A 135 5.52 2.08 -8.49
CA ALA A 135 6.47 1.74 -7.44
C ALA A 135 6.26 2.59 -6.17
N VAL A 136 6.28 1.92 -5.04
CA VAL A 136 6.27 2.51 -3.69
C VAL A 136 7.65 2.31 -3.09
N ALA A 137 8.39 3.39 -2.88
CA ALA A 137 9.75 3.36 -2.32
C ALA A 137 9.74 3.08 -0.80
N GLY A 138 10.91 2.89 -0.19
CA GLY A 138 11.02 2.51 1.21
C GLY A 138 10.38 3.47 2.21
N HIS A 139 9.90 2.94 3.34
CA HIS A 139 9.31 3.67 4.46
C HIS A 139 8.06 4.50 4.11
N VAL A 140 7.37 4.16 3.03
CA VAL A 140 6.11 4.83 2.65
C VAL A 140 4.96 4.24 3.46
N HIS A 141 4.03 5.11 3.86
CA HIS A 141 2.78 4.72 4.49
C HIS A 141 1.62 4.99 3.52
N VAL A 142 0.83 3.98 3.22
CA VAL A 142 -0.38 4.08 2.39
C VAL A 142 -1.58 3.69 3.24
N GLY A 143 -2.59 4.54 3.27
CA GLY A 143 -3.84 4.28 3.97
C GLY A 143 -4.73 3.28 3.26
N ASP A 144 -5.97 3.18 3.74
CA ASP A 144 -6.96 2.25 3.18
C ASP A 144 -7.62 2.80 1.91
N HIS A 145 -8.07 1.88 1.03
CA HIS A 145 -8.82 2.22 -0.19
C HIS A 145 -8.11 3.18 -1.15
N VAL A 146 -6.80 3.15 -1.15
CA VAL A 146 -5.98 3.98 -2.05
C VAL A 146 -5.92 3.37 -3.45
N ASN A 147 -5.89 4.21 -4.47
CA ASN A 147 -5.64 3.79 -5.85
C ASN A 147 -4.38 4.49 -6.37
N ILE A 148 -3.38 3.70 -6.78
CA ILE A 148 -2.15 4.20 -7.40
C ILE A 148 -2.19 3.86 -8.88
N GLY A 149 -2.26 4.88 -9.72
CA GLY A 149 -2.39 4.79 -11.17
C GLY A 149 -1.14 4.24 -11.85
N TRP A 150 -1.28 3.83 -13.10
CA TRP A 150 -0.22 3.22 -13.90
C TRP A 150 1.07 4.06 -13.94
N ASN A 151 2.22 3.40 -13.76
CA ASN A 151 3.55 4.00 -13.82
C ASN A 151 3.75 5.20 -12.87
N ALA A 152 3.05 5.24 -11.75
CA ALA A 152 3.25 6.25 -10.72
C ALA A 152 4.38 5.85 -9.77
N GLY A 153 5.15 6.85 -9.30
CA GLY A 153 6.25 6.66 -8.35
C GLY A 153 6.01 7.42 -7.05
N ILE A 154 6.04 6.70 -5.92
CA ILE A 154 5.92 7.29 -4.58
C ILE A 154 7.30 7.33 -3.93
N HIS A 155 7.80 8.53 -3.65
CA HIS A 155 9.11 8.73 -3.04
C HIS A 155 9.14 8.23 -1.59
N GLN A 156 10.31 7.77 -1.15
CA GLN A 156 10.52 7.27 0.22
C GLN A 156 10.04 8.26 1.29
N PHE A 157 9.50 7.71 2.39
CA PHE A 157 8.95 8.44 3.53
C PHE A 157 7.70 9.28 3.25
N CYS A 158 7.12 9.23 2.06
CA CYS A 158 5.83 9.85 1.78
C CYS A 158 4.69 9.09 2.45
N ARG A 159 3.60 9.80 2.68
CA ARG A 159 2.34 9.25 3.17
C ARG A 159 1.24 9.50 2.15
N ILE A 160 0.41 8.49 1.93
CA ILE A 160 -0.78 8.58 1.07
C ILE A 160 -1.98 8.31 1.97
N GLY A 161 -2.89 9.25 2.08
CA GLY A 161 -4.06 9.14 2.95
C GLY A 161 -5.17 8.27 2.37
N ASP A 162 -6.11 7.87 3.23
CA ASP A 162 -7.21 6.98 2.88
C ASP A 162 -8.04 7.53 1.71
N HIS A 163 -8.54 6.64 0.85
CA HIS A 163 -9.36 6.98 -0.31
C HIS A 163 -8.70 7.96 -1.30
N ALA A 164 -7.40 8.23 -1.18
CA ALA A 164 -6.70 9.03 -2.17
C ALA A 164 -6.49 8.25 -3.47
N MET A 165 -6.41 9.00 -4.57
CA MET A 165 -6.02 8.50 -5.88
C MET A 165 -4.79 9.24 -6.36
N VAL A 166 -3.73 8.51 -6.66
CA VAL A 166 -2.57 9.02 -7.39
C VAL A 166 -2.76 8.71 -8.86
N ALA A 167 -2.79 9.73 -9.71
CA ALA A 167 -3.01 9.56 -11.15
C ALA A 167 -1.83 8.85 -11.83
N ALA A 168 -2.08 8.34 -13.05
CA ALA A 168 -1.04 7.66 -13.82
C ALA A 168 0.15 8.58 -14.13
N CYS A 169 1.38 8.02 -14.18
CA CYS A 169 2.63 8.72 -14.45
C CYS A 169 2.98 9.84 -13.46
N SER A 170 2.35 9.89 -12.30
CA SER A 170 2.64 10.90 -11.28
C SER A 170 3.89 10.55 -10.47
N LYS A 171 4.64 11.59 -10.05
CA LYS A 171 5.80 11.47 -9.15
C LYS A 171 5.49 12.17 -7.82
N CYS A 172 5.11 11.40 -6.81
CA CYS A 172 4.82 11.93 -5.47
C CYS A 172 6.11 12.07 -4.65
N VAL A 173 6.44 13.30 -4.25
CA VAL A 173 7.60 13.63 -3.41
C VAL A 173 7.20 14.26 -2.09
N GLN A 174 5.91 14.53 -1.90
CA GLN A 174 5.26 15.05 -0.72
C GLN A 174 4.10 14.15 -0.30
N ASP A 175 3.53 14.39 0.88
CA ASP A 175 2.41 13.62 1.39
C ASP A 175 1.12 13.96 0.64
N VAL A 176 0.39 12.95 0.21
CA VAL A 176 -0.91 13.08 -0.46
C VAL A 176 -2.01 12.90 0.57
N PRO A 177 -2.81 13.95 0.88
CA PRO A 177 -3.84 13.83 1.91
C PRO A 177 -4.97 12.88 1.54
N PRO A 178 -5.81 12.48 2.51
CA PRO A 178 -6.93 11.59 2.22
C PRO A 178 -7.98 12.26 1.32
N PHE A 179 -8.74 11.44 0.60
CA PHE A 179 -9.94 11.82 -0.18
C PHE A 179 -9.66 12.59 -1.47
N VAL A 180 -8.41 12.80 -1.86
CA VAL A 180 -8.04 13.62 -3.02
C VAL A 180 -7.62 12.80 -4.23
N ILE A 181 -7.61 13.47 -5.39
CA ILE A 181 -6.85 13.06 -6.57
C ILE A 181 -5.61 13.94 -6.64
N ALA A 182 -4.45 13.29 -6.68
CA ALA A 182 -3.15 13.92 -6.87
C ALA A 182 -2.56 13.50 -8.23
N ASP A 183 -2.01 14.45 -8.98
CA ASP A 183 -1.55 14.25 -10.35
C ASP A 183 -0.35 15.12 -10.69
N GLY A 184 0.51 14.63 -11.55
CA GLY A 184 1.61 15.38 -12.16
C GLY A 184 3.01 14.95 -11.72
N ASN A 185 4.01 15.64 -12.24
CA ASN A 185 5.43 15.48 -11.95
C ASN A 185 6.11 16.86 -11.76
N PRO A 186 6.29 17.35 -10.53
CA PRO A 186 5.89 16.71 -9.26
C PRO A 186 4.39 16.59 -9.09
N CYS A 187 3.97 15.62 -8.28
CA CYS A 187 2.57 15.36 -7.97
C CYS A 187 2.00 16.48 -7.09
N GLU A 188 0.83 16.98 -7.45
CA GLU A 188 0.08 18.00 -6.70
C GLU A 188 -1.37 17.56 -6.50
N THR A 189 -1.96 17.92 -5.37
CA THR A 189 -3.39 17.72 -5.12
C THR A 189 -4.23 18.57 -6.06
N LYS A 190 -5.04 17.94 -6.90
CA LYS A 190 -5.87 18.64 -7.92
C LYS A 190 -7.29 18.85 -7.47
N MET A 191 -7.94 17.85 -6.93
CA MET A 191 -9.35 17.86 -6.54
C MET A 191 -9.69 16.74 -5.55
N ILE A 192 -10.92 16.73 -5.08
CA ILE A 192 -11.47 15.61 -4.28
C ILE A 192 -11.82 14.43 -5.20
N ASN A 193 -11.54 13.22 -4.72
CA ASN A 193 -11.88 11.95 -5.37
C ASN A 193 -13.39 11.64 -5.24
N VAL A 194 -14.22 12.50 -5.80
CA VAL A 194 -15.69 12.39 -5.66
C VAL A 194 -16.20 11.03 -6.09
N VAL A 195 -15.71 10.51 -7.22
CA VAL A 195 -16.15 9.22 -7.76
C VAL A 195 -15.79 8.08 -6.81
N GLY A 196 -14.54 8.06 -6.32
CA GLY A 196 -14.09 7.05 -5.36
C GLY A 196 -14.88 7.10 -4.05
N LEU A 197 -15.08 8.28 -3.49
CA LEU A 197 -15.86 8.48 -2.27
C LEU A 197 -17.32 8.04 -2.43
N THR A 198 -17.98 8.42 -3.53
CA THR A 198 -19.36 8.00 -3.80
C THR A 198 -19.48 6.48 -3.91
N ARG A 199 -18.55 5.81 -4.61
CA ARG A 199 -18.50 4.33 -4.70
C ARG A 199 -18.26 3.66 -3.35
N ALA A 200 -17.51 4.32 -2.48
CA ALA A 200 -17.25 3.86 -1.11
C ALA A 200 -18.38 4.17 -0.11
N GLY A 201 -19.51 4.76 -0.59
CA GLY A 201 -20.70 5.01 0.23
C GLY A 201 -20.63 6.28 1.09
N PHE A 202 -19.75 7.22 0.79
CA PHE A 202 -19.74 8.52 1.47
C PHE A 202 -20.96 9.33 1.08
N THR A 203 -21.57 10.00 2.06
CA THR A 203 -22.76 10.83 1.85
C THR A 203 -22.44 12.11 1.06
N PRO A 204 -23.43 12.74 0.39
CA PRO A 204 -23.22 14.02 -0.27
C PRO A 204 -22.63 15.11 0.65
N ASP A 205 -23.04 15.13 1.93
CA ASP A 205 -22.54 16.09 2.93
C ASP A 205 -21.06 15.83 3.28
N GLU A 206 -20.67 14.58 3.41
CA GLU A 206 -19.25 14.22 3.63
C GLU A 206 -18.38 14.62 2.44
N VAL A 207 -18.86 14.40 1.22
CA VAL A 207 -18.17 14.86 0.00
C VAL A 207 -18.11 16.39 -0.07
N ALA A 208 -19.16 17.10 0.34
CA ALA A 208 -19.15 18.56 0.42
C ALA A 208 -18.14 19.06 1.47
N THR A 209 -18.07 18.41 2.63
CA THR A 209 -17.07 18.69 3.68
C THR A 209 -15.65 18.49 3.16
N ALA A 210 -15.37 17.39 2.45
CA ALA A 210 -14.07 17.15 1.83
C ALA A 210 -13.69 18.25 0.82
N LYS A 211 -14.65 18.70 -0.03
CA LYS A 211 -14.45 19.84 -0.95
C LYS A 211 -14.14 21.14 -0.20
N THR A 212 -14.79 21.38 0.94
CA THR A 212 -14.51 22.54 1.78
C THR A 212 -13.07 22.50 2.32
N LEU A 213 -12.61 21.37 2.82
CA LEU A 213 -11.24 21.19 3.26
C LEU A 213 -10.25 21.41 2.11
N HIS A 214 -10.48 20.80 0.95
CA HIS A 214 -9.62 21.02 -0.22
C HIS A 214 -9.52 22.52 -0.57
N ARG A 215 -10.62 23.26 -0.53
CA ARG A 215 -10.60 24.71 -0.77
C ARG A 215 -9.76 25.45 0.27
N LEU A 216 -9.92 25.13 1.56
CA LEU A 216 -9.15 25.75 2.64
C LEU A 216 -7.63 25.54 2.48
N PHE A 217 -7.22 24.33 2.15
CA PHE A 217 -5.80 23.99 2.08
C PHE A 217 -5.14 24.41 0.76
N TYR A 218 -5.89 24.51 -0.34
CA TYR A 218 -5.30 24.66 -1.69
C TYR A 218 -5.81 25.84 -2.50
N ARG A 219 -6.86 26.55 -2.05
CA ARG A 219 -7.48 27.62 -2.87
C ARG A 219 -7.67 28.95 -2.16
N GLU A 220 -7.54 29.01 -0.84
CA GLU A 220 -7.76 30.25 -0.07
C GLU A 220 -6.45 31.00 0.24
N GLY A 221 -5.30 30.54 -0.25
CA GLY A 221 -4.02 31.19 -0.01
C GLY A 221 -3.54 31.13 1.45
N LEU A 222 -4.11 30.21 2.25
CA LEU A 222 -3.73 29.99 3.63
C LEU A 222 -2.49 29.10 3.69
N ASN A 223 -1.64 29.31 4.70
CA ASN A 223 -0.64 28.31 5.01
C ASN A 223 -1.30 27.12 5.75
N ALA A 224 -0.58 25.99 5.85
CA ALA A 224 -1.12 24.77 6.44
C ALA A 224 -1.63 24.94 7.88
N SER A 225 -0.95 25.74 8.70
CA SER A 225 -1.38 26.01 10.09
C SER A 225 -2.67 26.79 10.14
N GLN A 226 -2.82 27.83 9.30
CA GLN A 226 -4.04 28.64 9.21
C GLN A 226 -5.22 27.79 8.66
N ALA A 227 -4.97 26.95 7.66
CA ALA A 227 -5.99 26.05 7.12
C ALA A 227 -6.44 25.04 8.19
N LEU A 228 -5.52 24.46 8.96
CA LEU A 228 -5.82 23.57 10.09
C LEU A 228 -6.66 24.27 11.17
N GLU A 229 -6.32 25.49 11.53
CA GLU A 229 -7.09 26.26 12.51
C GLU A 229 -8.52 26.51 12.04
N LYS A 230 -8.70 26.95 10.79
CA LYS A 230 -10.02 27.09 10.20
C LYS A 230 -10.79 25.76 10.11
N ALA A 231 -10.15 24.68 9.73
CA ALA A 231 -10.77 23.35 9.67
C ALA A 231 -11.36 22.93 11.02
N ARG A 232 -10.68 23.26 12.13
CA ARG A 232 -11.14 22.97 13.50
C ARG A 232 -12.37 23.78 13.92
N THR A 233 -12.68 24.88 13.24
CA THR A 233 -13.84 25.73 13.50
C THR A 233 -15.04 25.44 12.60
N LEU A 234 -14.91 24.50 11.68
CA LEU A 234 -16.04 24.10 10.83
C LEU A 234 -17.16 23.48 11.68
N PRO A 235 -18.44 23.63 11.28
CA PRO A 235 -19.56 22.94 11.94
C PRO A 235 -19.35 21.41 12.02
N GLU A 236 -18.72 20.85 10.99
CA GLU A 236 -18.41 19.42 10.85
C GLU A 236 -17.06 19.03 11.48
N ALA A 237 -16.44 19.87 12.32
CA ALA A 237 -15.10 19.66 12.86
C ALA A 237 -14.94 18.33 13.61
N SER A 238 -15.98 17.83 14.26
CA SER A 238 -15.99 16.52 14.92
C SER A 238 -16.27 15.35 13.98
N GLY A 239 -16.64 15.62 12.72
CA GLY A 239 -16.94 14.60 11.71
C GLY A 239 -15.68 13.87 11.22
N ARG A 240 -15.86 12.61 10.81
CA ARG A 240 -14.74 11.75 10.39
C ARG A 240 -13.89 12.35 9.28
N ILE A 241 -14.49 13.10 8.35
CA ILE A 241 -13.79 13.71 7.20
C ILE A 241 -12.79 14.76 7.69
N VAL A 242 -13.25 15.68 8.56
CA VAL A 242 -12.39 16.74 9.09
C VAL A 242 -11.29 16.14 9.97
N GLN A 243 -11.63 15.18 10.84
CA GLN A 243 -10.67 14.52 11.71
C GLN A 243 -9.58 13.78 10.92
N ALA A 244 -9.96 13.01 9.89
CA ALA A 244 -9.00 12.29 9.06
C ALA A 244 -8.09 13.26 8.28
N PHE A 245 -8.65 14.26 7.60
CA PHE A 245 -7.86 15.20 6.80
C PHE A 245 -6.96 16.08 7.68
N ALA A 246 -7.50 16.68 8.73
CA ALA A 246 -6.75 17.56 9.63
C ALA A 246 -5.70 16.78 10.42
N GLY A 247 -5.99 15.58 10.89
CA GLY A 247 -5.04 14.70 11.55
C GLY A 247 -3.87 14.32 10.63
N PHE A 248 -4.17 13.98 9.38
CA PHE A 248 -3.15 13.69 8.37
C PHE A 248 -2.28 14.93 8.11
N ALA A 249 -2.90 16.09 7.87
CA ALA A 249 -2.19 17.34 7.57
C ALA A 249 -1.33 17.82 8.75
N ALA A 250 -1.79 17.67 9.99
CA ALA A 250 -1.03 18.03 11.19
C ALA A 250 0.21 17.14 11.41
N ALA A 251 0.17 15.90 10.94
CA ALA A 251 1.25 14.92 11.10
C ALA A 251 2.26 14.91 9.96
N THR A 252 2.08 15.72 8.90
CA THR A 252 2.99 15.73 7.75
C THR A 252 4.38 16.22 8.14
N LYS A 253 5.41 15.53 7.65
CA LYS A 253 6.82 15.92 7.78
C LYS A 253 7.43 16.35 6.44
N ARG A 254 6.78 16.01 5.33
CA ARG A 254 7.25 16.29 3.97
C ARG A 254 6.50 17.42 3.28
N GLY A 255 5.50 18.01 3.94
CA GLY A 255 4.53 18.91 3.33
C GLY A 255 3.46 18.15 2.54
N LEU A 256 2.37 18.85 2.20
CA LEU A 256 1.26 18.31 1.40
C LEU A 256 1.51 18.58 -0.08
N ALA A 257 1.22 17.56 -0.91
CA ALA A 257 1.27 17.63 -2.37
C ALA A 257 0.16 18.51 -2.96
#